data_ff19d3bf77edb74e73ca05598a134040
#
_entry.id   ff19d3bf77edb74e73ca05598a134040
#
_cell.length_a   1.000
_cell.length_b   1.000
_cell.length_c   1.000
_cell.angle_alpha   90.00
_cell.angle_beta   90.00
_cell.angle_gamma   90.00
#
_symmetry.space_group_name_H-M   'P 1'
#
loop_
_entity.id
_entity.type
_entity.pdbx_description
1 polymer ?
#
loop_
_entity_poly.entity_id
_entity_poly.type
_entity_poly.pdbx_seq_one_letter_code
_entity_poly.pdbx_strand_id
1 'polypeptide(L)'
;NNKLHHQVHLIASHGHTTFHLPKQKMTAQLGDGAAIAAATGLPVVSDLRALDIAFGGQGAPIVPIGEKLLLYDYDMFLNLGGIANLSFNQPGKYIAFDVCPANRVLNLLIQKTGKAYDEDGEMAATGILNIELLDKLNKLDYYNRAFPKSLANDFGTATVFPLVQQFQLSTGDALRTYTEHIAVQIKYSIQIAMAGSSPGTNGSKLLITGGGAFNTFMVERIKAQLKETGIEVTVPDKQLVNYKEALIMALIGVLRWREEYNVLSSVTGAARNSINGALWLGGEA
;
A
#
# COMPACT_ATOMS: atom_id res chain seq x y z
N ASN A 1 4.26 -29.99 3.49
CA ASN A 1 5.67 -30.21 3.87
C ASN A 1 6.57 -29.65 2.75
N ASN A 2 6.77 -28.35 2.76
CA ASN A 2 7.81 -27.73 1.95
C ASN A 2 9.15 -28.13 2.57
N LYS A 3 9.97 -28.88 1.85
CA LYS A 3 11.35 -29.16 2.25
C LYS A 3 12.11 -27.82 2.15
N LEU A 4 12.16 -27.07 3.24
CA LEU A 4 13.05 -25.91 3.34
C LEU A 4 14.48 -26.47 3.42
N HIS A 5 15.31 -26.11 2.44
CA HIS A 5 16.75 -26.46 2.47
C HIS A 5 17.53 -25.61 3.46
N HIS A 6 16.90 -24.60 4.08
CA HIS A 6 17.50 -23.69 5.03
C HIS A 6 16.77 -23.75 6.37
N GLN A 7 17.53 -23.63 7.45
CA GLN A 7 17.01 -23.56 8.79
C GLN A 7 16.36 -22.18 9.01
N VAL A 8 15.15 -22.16 9.59
CA VAL A 8 14.49 -20.92 10.04
C VAL A 8 15.03 -20.57 11.42
N HIS A 9 15.54 -19.35 11.61
CA HIS A 9 16.13 -18.89 12.86
C HIS A 9 15.27 -17.84 13.58
N LEU A 10 14.33 -17.19 12.89
CA LEU A 10 13.52 -16.11 13.42
C LEU A 10 12.18 -16.07 12.69
N ILE A 11 11.12 -15.78 13.42
CA ILE A 11 9.79 -15.48 12.88
C ILE A 11 9.50 -13.99 13.11
N ALA A 12 9.10 -13.27 12.07
CA ALA A 12 8.55 -11.93 12.21
C ALA A 12 7.05 -11.97 11.94
N SER A 13 6.24 -11.63 12.93
CA SER A 13 4.78 -11.68 12.84
C SER A 13 4.20 -10.27 12.96
N HIS A 14 3.58 -9.80 11.87
CA HIS A 14 2.77 -8.58 11.91
C HIS A 14 1.41 -8.83 12.60
N GLY A 15 0.90 -10.05 12.51
CA GLY A 15 -0.46 -10.38 12.94
C GLY A 15 -1.54 -9.74 12.06
N HIS A 16 -2.79 -9.82 12.51
CA HIS A 16 -3.94 -9.19 11.85
C HIS A 16 -4.44 -8.01 12.70
N THR A 17 -4.44 -6.82 12.13
CA THR A 17 -4.88 -5.61 12.85
C THR A 17 -6.39 -5.67 13.14
N THR A 18 -6.75 -5.74 14.42
CA THR A 18 -8.15 -5.77 14.89
C THR A 18 -8.66 -4.38 15.19
N PHE A 19 -7.85 -3.55 15.81
CA PHE A 19 -8.16 -2.13 15.93
C PHE A 19 -6.88 -1.29 15.87
N HIS A 20 -7.06 -0.02 15.47
CA HIS A 20 -5.95 0.91 15.29
C HIS A 20 -6.43 2.33 15.60
N LEU A 21 -6.06 2.83 16.78
CA LEU A 21 -6.49 4.11 17.32
C LEU A 21 -5.25 4.95 17.75
N PRO A 22 -4.42 5.42 16.81
CA PRO A 22 -3.17 6.10 17.12
C PRO A 22 -3.35 7.35 18.01
N LYS A 23 -4.44 8.09 17.81
CA LYS A 23 -4.78 9.25 18.64
C LYS A 23 -4.98 8.89 20.12
N GLN A 24 -5.38 7.65 20.40
CA GLN A 24 -5.54 7.11 21.76
C GLN A 24 -4.30 6.30 22.18
N LYS A 25 -3.23 6.32 21.37
CA LYS A 25 -2.01 5.54 21.58
C LYS A 25 -2.26 4.04 21.68
N MET A 26 -3.21 3.52 20.90
CA MET A 26 -3.61 2.13 20.95
C MET A 26 -3.59 1.50 19.56
N THR A 27 -3.06 0.28 19.51
CA THR A 27 -3.16 -0.62 18.36
C THR A 27 -3.16 -2.05 18.87
N ALA A 28 -3.86 -2.94 18.19
CA ALA A 28 -3.80 -4.37 18.49
C ALA A 28 -3.82 -5.18 17.21
N GLN A 29 -2.93 -6.16 17.18
CA GLN A 29 -2.82 -7.15 16.14
C GLN A 29 -3.06 -8.53 16.76
N LEU A 30 -3.96 -9.34 16.15
CA LEU A 30 -4.11 -10.76 16.48
C LEU A 30 -2.88 -11.53 15.96
N GLY A 31 -2.42 -12.49 16.77
CA GLY A 31 -1.21 -13.25 16.51
C GLY A 31 -0.21 -13.00 17.63
N ASP A 32 -0.49 -13.57 18.80
CA ASP A 32 0.32 -13.43 20.00
C ASP A 32 1.73 -14.00 19.78
N GLY A 33 2.75 -13.15 19.88
CA GLY A 33 4.14 -13.52 19.61
C GLY A 33 4.69 -14.54 20.62
N ALA A 34 4.26 -14.47 21.89
CA ALA A 34 4.68 -15.43 22.91
C ALA A 34 4.11 -16.82 22.61
N ALA A 35 2.81 -16.90 22.21
CA ALA A 35 2.20 -18.15 21.83
C ALA A 35 2.85 -18.78 20.58
N ILE A 36 3.22 -17.94 19.59
CA ILE A 36 3.94 -18.42 18.40
C ILE A 36 5.33 -18.94 18.80
N ALA A 37 6.06 -18.23 19.66
CA ALA A 37 7.39 -18.66 20.13
C ALA A 37 7.30 -19.99 20.90
N ALA A 38 6.35 -20.12 21.83
CA ALA A 38 6.14 -21.35 22.59
C ALA A 38 5.76 -22.56 21.70
N ALA A 39 4.93 -22.32 20.67
CA ALA A 39 4.48 -23.38 19.76
C ALA A 39 5.58 -23.83 18.75
N THR A 40 6.51 -22.94 18.39
CA THR A 40 7.50 -23.21 17.35
C THR A 40 8.91 -23.50 17.90
N GLY A 41 9.19 -23.12 19.14
CA GLY A 41 10.53 -23.17 19.71
C GLY A 41 11.50 -22.16 19.08
N LEU A 42 11.00 -21.21 18.26
CA LEU A 42 11.83 -20.22 17.56
C LEU A 42 11.67 -18.83 18.16
N PRO A 43 12.69 -17.98 18.09
CA PRO A 43 12.55 -16.57 18.40
C PRO A 43 11.49 -15.91 17.50
N VAL A 44 10.65 -15.04 18.09
CA VAL A 44 9.58 -14.33 17.40
C VAL A 44 9.68 -12.84 17.67
N VAL A 45 9.58 -12.04 16.61
CA VAL A 45 9.38 -10.58 16.67
C VAL A 45 7.93 -10.27 16.32
N SER A 46 7.19 -9.63 17.22
CA SER A 46 5.80 -9.22 17.06
C SER A 46 5.60 -7.78 17.51
N ASP A 47 4.36 -7.27 17.51
CA ASP A 47 4.05 -5.89 17.94
C ASP A 47 4.84 -4.80 17.19
N LEU A 48 4.89 -4.90 15.88
CA LEU A 48 5.74 -4.07 15.02
C LEU A 48 5.33 -2.59 14.95
N ARG A 49 4.23 -2.18 15.61
CA ARG A 49 3.65 -0.83 15.52
C ARG A 49 3.59 -0.07 16.84
N ALA A 50 3.63 -0.78 17.96
CA ALA A 50 3.31 -0.23 19.28
C ALA A 50 4.26 0.88 19.73
N LEU A 51 5.58 0.71 19.54
CA LEU A 51 6.57 1.68 19.97
C LEU A 51 6.52 2.97 19.16
N ASP A 52 6.25 2.89 17.86
CA ASP A 52 6.07 4.07 17.01
C ASP A 52 4.87 4.92 17.49
N ILE A 53 3.76 4.27 17.81
CA ILE A 53 2.57 4.94 18.39
C ILE A 53 2.89 5.56 19.74
N ALA A 54 3.68 4.91 20.58
CA ALA A 54 4.12 5.47 21.86
C ALA A 54 4.96 6.73 21.66
N PHE A 55 5.75 6.83 20.59
CA PHE A 55 6.47 8.05 20.19
C PHE A 55 5.59 9.09 19.45
N GLY A 56 4.28 8.93 19.46
CA GLY A 56 3.33 9.86 18.84
C GLY A 56 3.12 9.65 17.35
N GLY A 57 3.69 8.61 16.75
CA GLY A 57 3.50 8.24 15.36
C GLY A 57 2.15 7.56 15.10
N GLN A 58 1.85 7.36 13.82
CA GLN A 58 0.64 6.67 13.39
C GLN A 58 0.76 5.13 13.45
N GLY A 59 1.95 4.56 13.69
CA GLY A 59 2.16 3.11 13.64
C GLY A 59 1.99 2.49 12.25
N ALA A 60 1.78 3.32 11.24
CA ALA A 60 1.58 2.93 9.84
C ALA A 60 1.93 4.10 8.91
N PRO A 61 2.34 3.82 7.66
CA PRO A 61 2.78 2.52 7.14
C PRO A 61 4.18 2.14 7.64
N ILE A 62 4.43 0.84 7.83
CA ILE A 62 5.77 0.32 8.22
C ILE A 62 6.54 -0.29 7.04
N VAL A 63 5.86 -0.54 5.92
CA VAL A 63 6.45 -1.09 4.68
C VAL A 63 7.59 -0.22 4.10
N PRO A 64 7.57 1.11 4.19
CA PRO A 64 8.58 1.99 3.60
C PRO A 64 10.04 1.70 3.99
N ILE A 65 10.30 1.15 5.16
CA ILE A 65 11.68 0.77 5.53
C ILE A 65 12.24 -0.33 4.61
N GLY A 66 11.39 -1.29 4.25
CA GLY A 66 11.76 -2.38 3.34
C GLY A 66 11.91 -1.90 1.90
N GLU A 67 11.03 -1.02 1.44
CA GLU A 67 11.16 -0.39 0.13
C GLU A 67 12.50 0.35 0.02
N LYS A 68 12.84 1.13 1.04
CA LYS A 68 14.10 1.87 1.10
C LYS A 68 15.35 0.97 1.10
N LEU A 69 15.32 -0.17 1.80
CA LEU A 69 16.50 -1.00 2.02
C LEU A 69 16.64 -2.15 1.01
N LEU A 70 15.54 -2.73 0.53
CA LEU A 70 15.54 -3.89 -0.36
C LEU A 70 15.27 -3.54 -1.83
N LEU A 71 14.55 -2.43 -2.06
CA LEU A 71 14.08 -2.04 -3.40
C LEU A 71 14.63 -0.67 -3.81
N TYR A 72 15.84 -0.36 -3.42
CA TYR A 72 16.51 0.95 -3.60
C TYR A 72 16.71 1.35 -5.07
N ASP A 73 16.54 0.43 -6.02
CA ASP A 73 16.58 0.71 -7.46
C ASP A 73 15.33 1.46 -7.96
N TYR A 74 14.32 1.62 -7.11
CA TYR A 74 13.07 2.33 -7.41
C TYR A 74 12.95 3.59 -6.56
N ASP A 75 12.46 4.66 -7.18
CA ASP A 75 12.24 5.95 -6.53
C ASP A 75 10.84 6.04 -5.92
N MET A 76 9.89 5.31 -6.51
CA MET A 76 8.48 5.36 -6.17
C MET A 76 7.88 3.95 -6.09
N PHE A 77 6.92 3.80 -5.20
CA PHE A 77 6.21 2.54 -4.99
C PHE A 77 4.71 2.81 -4.97
N LEU A 78 3.97 2.07 -5.78
CA LEU A 78 2.52 2.09 -5.82
C LEU A 78 1.99 0.73 -5.37
N ASN A 79 1.25 0.71 -4.28
CA ASN A 79 0.53 -0.47 -3.84
C ASN A 79 -0.94 -0.36 -4.25
N LEU A 80 -1.39 -1.22 -5.17
CA LEU A 80 -2.77 -1.31 -5.64
C LEU A 80 -3.55 -2.33 -4.83
N GLY A 81 -3.88 -1.97 -3.59
CA GLY A 81 -4.74 -2.74 -2.70
C GLY A 81 -6.22 -2.34 -2.82
N GLY A 82 -6.99 -2.50 -1.74
CA GLY A 82 -8.33 -1.91 -1.63
C GLY A 82 -8.30 -0.39 -1.74
N ILE A 83 -7.22 0.22 -1.25
CA ILE A 83 -6.82 1.61 -1.42
C ILE A 83 -5.50 1.60 -2.19
N ALA A 84 -5.32 2.51 -3.12
CA ALA A 84 -4.04 2.78 -3.78
C ALA A 84 -3.20 3.68 -2.88
N ASN A 85 -1.97 3.24 -2.56
CA ASN A 85 -1.02 3.99 -1.74
C ASN A 85 0.23 4.27 -2.56
N LEU A 86 0.75 5.49 -2.45
CA LEU A 86 2.03 5.89 -3.02
C LEU A 86 3.06 6.15 -1.94
N SER A 87 4.29 5.72 -2.19
CA SER A 87 5.45 6.10 -1.40
C SER A 87 6.61 6.55 -2.29
N PHE A 88 7.43 7.46 -1.75
CA PHE A 88 8.53 8.12 -2.45
C PHE A 88 9.78 8.10 -1.59
N ASN A 89 10.88 7.63 -2.17
CA ASN A 89 12.20 7.72 -1.58
C ASN A 89 12.87 9.02 -2.05
N GLN A 90 12.61 10.10 -1.33
CA GLN A 90 13.24 11.40 -1.63
C GLN A 90 14.51 11.59 -0.79
N PRO A 91 15.52 12.34 -1.28
CA PRO A 91 16.71 12.66 -0.50
C PRO A 91 16.36 13.27 0.86
N GLY A 92 16.80 12.59 1.94
CA GLY A 92 16.57 13.03 3.31
C GLY A 92 15.16 12.82 3.86
N LYS A 93 14.18 12.41 3.05
CA LYS A 93 12.80 12.22 3.48
C LYS A 93 12.11 11.11 2.70
N TYR A 94 11.46 10.21 3.42
CA TYR A 94 10.53 9.23 2.83
C TYR A 94 9.10 9.75 3.01
N ILE A 95 8.30 9.72 1.94
CA ILE A 95 6.90 10.19 1.96
C ILE A 95 6.00 9.01 1.60
N ALA A 96 4.89 8.83 2.30
CA ALA A 96 3.86 7.87 1.93
C ALA A 96 2.46 8.42 2.25
N PHE A 97 1.49 8.15 1.38
CA PHE A 97 0.10 8.57 1.56
C PHE A 97 -0.87 7.78 0.67
N ASP A 98 -2.14 7.82 1.05
CA ASP A 98 -3.22 7.22 0.28
C ASP A 98 -3.59 8.10 -0.93
N VAL A 99 -3.74 7.48 -2.09
CA VAL A 99 -4.12 8.16 -3.34
C VAL A 99 -5.64 8.19 -3.50
N CYS A 100 -6.25 7.02 -3.64
CA CYS A 100 -7.69 6.85 -3.86
C CYS A 100 -8.14 5.44 -3.45
N PRO A 101 -9.44 5.21 -3.21
CA PRO A 101 -9.98 3.86 -3.17
C PRO A 101 -9.71 3.18 -4.53
N ALA A 102 -9.29 1.92 -4.53
CA ALA A 102 -8.98 1.18 -5.74
C ALA A 102 -9.81 -0.10 -5.84
N ASN A 103 -9.21 -1.27 -5.59
CA ASN A 103 -9.92 -2.54 -5.76
C ASN A 103 -11.19 -2.63 -4.92
N ARG A 104 -11.27 -1.93 -3.78
CA ARG A 104 -12.50 -1.92 -2.95
C ARG A 104 -13.71 -1.43 -3.75
N VAL A 105 -13.60 -0.37 -4.53
CA VAL A 105 -14.70 0.15 -5.34
C VAL A 105 -14.89 -0.67 -6.62
N LEU A 106 -13.80 -1.06 -7.29
CA LEU A 106 -13.87 -1.92 -8.48
C LEU A 106 -14.60 -3.24 -8.17
N ASN A 107 -14.27 -3.87 -7.02
CA ASN A 107 -14.91 -5.12 -6.63
C ASN A 107 -16.41 -4.92 -6.30
N LEU A 108 -16.80 -3.80 -5.70
CA LEU A 108 -18.22 -3.49 -5.48
C LEU A 108 -18.98 -3.28 -6.79
N LEU A 109 -18.36 -2.66 -7.78
CA LEU A 109 -19.00 -2.43 -9.09
C LEU A 109 -19.25 -3.75 -9.82
N ILE A 110 -18.30 -4.69 -9.79
CA ILE A 110 -18.44 -5.96 -10.53
C ILE A 110 -19.34 -6.98 -9.81
N GLN A 111 -19.57 -6.86 -8.49
CA GLN A 111 -20.41 -7.80 -7.72
C GLN A 111 -21.80 -8.01 -8.34
N LYS A 112 -22.35 -6.99 -9.02
CA LYS A 112 -23.63 -7.11 -9.74
C LYS A 112 -23.62 -8.19 -10.83
N THR A 113 -22.45 -8.61 -11.29
CA THR A 113 -22.29 -9.68 -12.29
C THR A 113 -22.06 -11.07 -11.66
N GLY A 114 -22.03 -11.17 -10.32
CA GLY A 114 -21.71 -12.38 -9.60
C GLY A 114 -20.21 -12.69 -9.50
N LYS A 115 -19.33 -11.83 -10.05
CA LYS A 115 -17.87 -11.97 -9.98
C LYS A 115 -17.31 -11.26 -8.75
N ALA A 116 -16.22 -11.77 -8.19
CA ALA A 116 -15.52 -11.15 -7.07
C ALA A 116 -14.65 -9.96 -7.50
N TYR A 117 -14.07 -10.02 -8.70
CA TYR A 117 -13.23 -8.97 -9.30
C TYR A 117 -13.25 -9.08 -10.83
N ASP A 118 -12.82 -8.01 -11.51
CA ASP A 118 -12.66 -7.94 -12.96
C ASP A 118 -11.27 -8.47 -13.32
N GLU A 119 -11.20 -9.73 -13.75
CA GLU A 119 -9.94 -10.41 -14.08
C GLU A 119 -9.27 -9.66 -15.24
N ASP A 120 -7.99 -9.34 -15.07
CA ASP A 120 -7.18 -8.55 -16.02
C ASP A 120 -7.79 -7.21 -16.47
N GLY A 121 -8.96 -6.81 -15.88
CA GLY A 121 -9.71 -5.62 -16.30
C GLY A 121 -10.44 -5.78 -17.61
N GLU A 122 -10.77 -7.01 -18.02
CA GLU A 122 -11.41 -7.31 -19.32
C GLU A 122 -12.73 -6.57 -19.51
N MET A 123 -13.57 -6.52 -18.47
CA MET A 123 -14.85 -5.82 -18.56
C MET A 123 -14.64 -4.30 -18.61
N ALA A 124 -13.72 -3.76 -17.82
CA ALA A 124 -13.35 -2.36 -17.90
C ALA A 124 -12.79 -1.98 -19.27
N ALA A 125 -12.00 -2.84 -19.89
CA ALA A 125 -11.39 -2.60 -21.22
C ALA A 125 -12.43 -2.43 -22.34
N THR A 126 -13.57 -3.13 -22.24
CA THR A 126 -14.67 -3.04 -23.22
C THR A 126 -15.67 -1.93 -22.93
N GLY A 127 -15.60 -1.32 -21.75
CA GLY A 127 -16.51 -0.24 -21.35
C GLY A 127 -16.21 1.09 -22.02
N ILE A 128 -17.22 1.96 -22.03
CA ILE A 128 -17.13 3.32 -22.57
C ILE A 128 -16.85 4.29 -21.41
N LEU A 129 -15.88 5.18 -21.60
CA LEU A 129 -15.53 6.20 -20.64
C LEU A 129 -16.63 7.26 -20.52
N ASN A 130 -17.17 7.46 -19.32
CA ASN A 130 -18.09 8.54 -19.02
C ASN A 130 -17.31 9.74 -18.44
N ILE A 131 -17.19 10.79 -19.24
CA ILE A 131 -16.40 11.99 -18.90
C ILE A 131 -17.02 12.76 -17.74
N GLU A 132 -18.36 12.86 -17.69
CA GLU A 132 -19.04 13.60 -16.61
C GLU A 132 -18.81 12.94 -15.24
N LEU A 133 -18.90 11.61 -15.17
CA LEU A 133 -18.59 10.87 -13.94
C LEU A 133 -17.11 11.03 -13.57
N LEU A 134 -16.21 10.89 -14.55
CA LEU A 134 -14.78 11.05 -14.32
C LEU A 134 -14.45 12.43 -13.72
N ASP A 135 -15.03 13.49 -14.27
CA ASP A 135 -14.85 14.85 -13.77
C ASP A 135 -15.39 15.03 -12.35
N LYS A 136 -16.55 14.47 -12.03
CA LYS A 136 -17.12 14.52 -10.69
C LYS A 136 -16.25 13.76 -9.67
N LEU A 137 -15.78 12.58 -10.03
CA LEU A 137 -14.87 11.79 -9.19
C LEU A 137 -13.57 12.55 -8.92
N ASN A 138 -12.97 13.14 -9.95
CA ASN A 138 -11.70 13.86 -9.81
C ASN A 138 -11.80 15.16 -8.99
N LYS A 139 -12.99 15.72 -8.81
CA LYS A 139 -13.26 16.95 -8.03
C LYS A 139 -13.58 16.68 -6.55
N LEU A 140 -13.59 15.44 -6.07
CA LEU A 140 -13.83 15.17 -4.67
C LEU A 140 -12.76 15.82 -3.79
N ASP A 141 -13.17 16.46 -2.70
CA ASP A 141 -12.33 17.28 -1.81
C ASP A 141 -11.06 16.57 -1.32
N TYR A 142 -11.14 15.27 -1.13
CA TYR A 142 -9.99 14.49 -0.68
C TYR A 142 -8.76 14.66 -1.58
N TYR A 143 -8.96 14.71 -2.90
CA TYR A 143 -7.86 14.76 -3.86
C TYR A 143 -7.08 16.06 -3.84
N ASN A 144 -7.73 17.15 -3.39
CA ASN A 144 -7.10 18.46 -3.24
C ASN A 144 -6.33 18.65 -1.92
N ARG A 145 -6.39 17.67 -1.00
CA ARG A 145 -5.67 17.76 0.28
C ARG A 145 -4.18 17.57 0.07
N ALA A 146 -3.39 18.38 0.80
CA ALA A 146 -1.95 18.20 0.88
C ALA A 146 -1.59 16.87 1.58
N PHE A 147 -0.43 16.29 1.23
CA PHE A 147 0.12 15.16 1.97
C PHE A 147 0.98 15.65 3.17
N PRO A 148 1.13 14.81 4.24
CA PRO A 148 0.61 13.44 4.36
C PRO A 148 -0.90 13.40 4.53
N LYS A 149 -1.56 12.51 3.77
CA LYS A 149 -3.01 12.31 3.84
C LYS A 149 -3.35 10.82 3.85
N SER A 150 -4.39 10.43 4.55
CA SER A 150 -4.92 9.08 4.57
C SER A 150 -6.42 9.05 4.33
N LEU A 151 -6.91 7.95 3.79
CA LEU A 151 -8.33 7.71 3.54
C LEU A 151 -8.98 7.01 4.72
N ALA A 152 -10.17 7.45 5.09
CA ALA A 152 -11.03 6.65 5.94
C ALA A 152 -11.45 5.37 5.20
N ASN A 153 -11.55 4.27 5.94
CA ASN A 153 -11.86 2.97 5.36
C ASN A 153 -13.20 2.92 4.60
N ASP A 154 -14.13 3.78 4.97
CA ASP A 154 -15.48 3.88 4.40
C ASP A 154 -15.58 4.90 3.25
N PHE A 155 -14.57 5.72 2.98
CA PHE A 155 -14.63 6.72 1.91
C PHE A 155 -14.99 6.11 0.55
N GLY A 156 -14.41 4.95 0.23
CA GLY A 156 -14.73 4.22 -1.00
C GLY A 156 -16.17 3.73 -1.06
N THR A 157 -16.71 3.24 0.05
CA THR A 157 -18.04 2.63 0.12
C THR A 157 -19.16 3.64 0.41
N ALA A 158 -18.88 4.67 1.21
CA ALA A 158 -19.89 5.64 1.63
C ALA A 158 -19.93 6.91 0.76
N THR A 159 -18.85 7.23 0.05
CA THR A 159 -18.79 8.43 -0.79
C THR A 159 -18.64 8.09 -2.26
N VAL A 160 -17.61 7.33 -2.63
CA VAL A 160 -17.25 7.12 -4.04
C VAL A 160 -18.23 6.18 -4.74
N PHE A 161 -18.48 5.01 -4.16
CA PHE A 161 -19.36 4.01 -4.76
C PHE A 161 -20.81 4.53 -4.98
N PRO A 162 -21.47 5.22 -4.03
CA PRO A 162 -22.77 5.83 -4.26
C PRO A 162 -22.76 6.88 -5.38
N LEU A 163 -21.68 7.68 -5.49
CA LEU A 163 -21.54 8.66 -6.59
C LEU A 163 -21.51 7.95 -7.95
N VAL A 164 -20.75 6.86 -8.09
CA VAL A 164 -20.75 6.07 -9.34
C VAL A 164 -22.12 5.50 -9.65
N GLN A 165 -22.85 4.99 -8.63
CA GLN A 165 -24.19 4.43 -8.82
C GLN A 165 -25.24 5.43 -9.32
N GLN A 166 -25.11 6.71 -8.95
CA GLN A 166 -26.04 7.76 -9.40
C GLN A 166 -26.08 7.92 -10.94
N PHE A 167 -25.00 7.54 -11.63
CA PHE A 167 -24.91 7.64 -13.09
C PHE A 167 -25.61 6.50 -13.84
N GLN A 168 -26.05 5.47 -13.15
CA GLN A 168 -26.78 4.32 -13.71
C GLN A 168 -26.11 3.70 -14.98
N LEU A 169 -24.78 3.72 -15.02
CA LEU A 169 -24.00 3.16 -16.11
C LEU A 169 -24.07 1.63 -16.15
N SER A 170 -23.76 1.05 -17.31
CA SER A 170 -23.44 -0.37 -17.38
C SER A 170 -22.26 -0.70 -16.46
N THR A 171 -22.16 -1.95 -16.01
CA THR A 171 -21.02 -2.35 -15.17
C THR A 171 -19.69 -2.13 -15.87
N GLY A 172 -19.60 -2.41 -17.18
CA GLY A 172 -18.41 -2.17 -17.99
C GLY A 172 -18.00 -0.69 -18.03
N ASP A 173 -18.97 0.21 -18.30
CA ASP A 173 -18.71 1.65 -18.38
C ASP A 173 -18.32 2.24 -17.01
N ALA A 174 -18.95 1.77 -15.94
CA ALA A 174 -18.59 2.16 -14.57
C ALA A 174 -17.18 1.71 -14.21
N LEU A 175 -16.81 0.46 -14.50
CA LEU A 175 -15.46 -0.08 -14.30
C LEU A 175 -14.43 0.67 -15.14
N ARG A 176 -14.74 0.93 -16.42
CA ARG A 176 -13.87 1.70 -17.33
C ARG A 176 -13.58 3.09 -16.80
N THR A 177 -14.62 3.79 -16.39
CA THR A 177 -14.52 5.16 -15.89
C THR A 177 -13.79 5.22 -14.57
N TYR A 178 -14.06 4.27 -13.67
CA TYR A 178 -13.40 4.23 -12.38
C TYR A 178 -11.91 3.83 -12.48
N THR A 179 -11.57 2.92 -13.38
CA THR A 179 -10.16 2.57 -13.67
C THR A 179 -9.40 3.79 -14.20
N GLU A 180 -10.01 4.59 -15.07
CA GLU A 180 -9.40 5.83 -15.56
C GLU A 180 -9.21 6.85 -14.43
N HIS A 181 -10.21 6.99 -13.53
CA HIS A 181 -10.10 7.84 -12.36
C HIS A 181 -8.91 7.44 -11.48
N ILE A 182 -8.70 6.15 -11.21
CA ILE A 182 -7.54 5.66 -10.44
C ILE A 182 -6.24 6.11 -11.13
N ALA A 183 -6.11 5.89 -12.43
CA ALA A 183 -4.90 6.24 -13.18
C ALA A 183 -4.62 7.76 -13.18
N VAL A 184 -5.66 8.58 -13.32
CA VAL A 184 -5.56 10.05 -13.23
C VAL A 184 -5.12 10.49 -11.85
N GLN A 185 -5.69 9.92 -10.77
CA GLN A 185 -5.32 10.29 -9.40
C GLN A 185 -3.90 9.87 -9.05
N ILE A 186 -3.41 8.76 -9.57
CA ILE A 186 -2.01 8.34 -9.43
C ILE A 186 -1.08 9.36 -10.09
N LYS A 187 -1.34 9.73 -11.35
CA LYS A 187 -0.57 10.76 -12.07
C LYS A 187 -0.53 12.07 -11.29
N TYR A 188 -1.70 12.57 -10.89
CA TYR A 188 -1.83 13.82 -10.14
C TYR A 188 -1.06 13.78 -8.81
N SER A 189 -1.17 12.68 -8.08
CA SER A 189 -0.46 12.48 -6.81
C SER A 189 1.07 12.47 -6.98
N ILE A 190 1.57 11.84 -8.04
CA ILE A 190 2.99 11.83 -8.38
C ILE A 190 3.45 13.25 -8.73
N GLN A 191 2.71 13.98 -9.57
CA GLN A 191 3.05 15.34 -9.96
C GLN A 191 3.14 16.28 -8.75
N ILE A 192 2.19 16.22 -7.82
CA ILE A 192 2.22 17.04 -6.59
C ILE A 192 3.41 16.65 -5.70
N ALA A 193 3.65 15.36 -5.49
CA ALA A 193 4.74 14.91 -4.64
C ALA A 193 6.11 15.30 -5.20
N MET A 194 6.24 15.40 -6.51
CA MET A 194 7.48 15.78 -7.20
C MET A 194 7.62 17.28 -7.44
N ALA A 195 6.58 18.07 -7.29
CA ALA A 195 6.61 19.53 -7.53
C ALA A 195 7.61 20.29 -6.63
N GLY A 196 8.06 19.69 -5.53
CA GLY A 196 9.11 20.25 -4.64
C GLY A 196 10.50 19.66 -4.86
N SER A 197 10.67 18.73 -5.81
CA SER A 197 11.94 18.06 -6.11
C SER A 197 12.57 18.69 -7.35
N SER A 198 13.91 18.70 -7.44
CA SER A 198 14.61 19.21 -8.63
C SER A 198 14.07 18.59 -9.91
N PRO A 199 13.99 19.33 -11.03
CA PRO A 199 13.43 18.85 -12.29
C PRO A 199 14.27 17.70 -12.85
N GLY A 200 13.79 16.48 -12.72
CA GLY A 200 14.48 15.28 -13.16
C GLY A 200 13.63 14.03 -12.94
N THR A 201 12.40 14.01 -13.51
CA THR A 201 11.61 12.77 -13.57
C THR A 201 12.11 11.80 -14.63
N ASN A 202 12.95 12.28 -15.57
CA ASN A 202 13.51 11.43 -16.60
C ASN A 202 14.38 10.33 -15.98
N GLY A 203 13.91 9.10 -16.12
CA GLY A 203 14.57 7.91 -15.60
C GLY A 203 14.14 7.49 -14.19
N SER A 204 13.21 8.21 -13.53
CA SER A 204 12.62 7.73 -12.25
C SER A 204 11.80 6.46 -12.47
N LYS A 205 11.90 5.54 -11.52
CA LYS A 205 11.26 4.22 -11.60
C LYS A 205 10.13 4.06 -10.58
N LEU A 206 8.96 3.66 -11.06
CA LEU A 206 7.78 3.33 -10.26
C LEU A 206 7.57 1.81 -10.23
N LEU A 207 7.62 1.21 -9.06
CA LEU A 207 7.27 -0.19 -8.84
C LEU A 207 5.80 -0.31 -8.44
N ILE A 208 5.01 -1.08 -9.20
CA ILE A 208 3.59 -1.38 -8.88
C ILE A 208 3.49 -2.75 -8.23
N THR A 209 2.82 -2.84 -7.08
CA THR A 209 2.55 -4.07 -6.33
C THR A 209 1.11 -4.09 -5.81
N GLY A 210 0.76 -5.12 -5.02
CA GLY A 210 -0.61 -5.35 -4.54
C GLY A 210 -1.46 -6.07 -5.58
N GLY A 211 -2.66 -6.53 -5.18
CA GLY A 211 -3.52 -7.36 -6.04
C GLY A 211 -3.94 -6.68 -7.35
N GLY A 212 -4.05 -5.35 -7.37
CA GLY A 212 -4.34 -4.60 -8.60
C GLY A 212 -3.21 -4.58 -9.62
N ALA A 213 -1.98 -4.98 -9.25
CA ALA A 213 -0.88 -5.14 -10.19
C ALA A 213 -1.12 -6.27 -11.21
N PHE A 214 -2.03 -7.20 -10.90
CA PHE A 214 -2.47 -8.25 -11.83
C PHE A 214 -3.56 -7.78 -12.80
N ASN A 215 -4.18 -6.62 -12.58
CA ASN A 215 -5.14 -6.04 -13.52
C ASN A 215 -4.38 -5.35 -14.65
N THR A 216 -4.17 -6.07 -15.74
CA THR A 216 -3.38 -5.63 -16.89
C THR A 216 -3.92 -4.32 -17.48
N PHE A 217 -5.23 -4.22 -17.63
CA PHE A 217 -5.85 -3.00 -18.18
C PHE A 217 -5.61 -1.78 -17.28
N MET A 218 -5.74 -1.90 -15.97
CA MET A 218 -5.47 -0.81 -15.04
C MET A 218 -4.00 -0.37 -15.11
N VAL A 219 -3.07 -1.32 -15.17
CA VAL A 219 -1.63 -1.03 -15.32
C VAL A 219 -1.35 -0.30 -16.64
N GLU A 220 -1.98 -0.72 -17.73
CA GLU A 220 -1.87 -0.04 -19.04
C GLU A 220 -2.40 1.41 -18.97
N ARG A 221 -3.53 1.64 -18.28
CA ARG A 221 -4.06 3.01 -18.09
C ARG A 221 -3.11 3.88 -17.27
N ILE A 222 -2.52 3.33 -16.22
CA ILE A 222 -1.49 4.04 -15.42
C ILE A 222 -0.28 4.37 -16.29
N LYS A 223 0.25 3.42 -17.05
CA LYS A 223 1.37 3.66 -17.99
C LYS A 223 1.02 4.74 -19.01
N ALA A 224 -0.18 4.71 -19.59
CA ALA A 224 -0.64 5.72 -20.54
C ALA A 224 -0.70 7.11 -19.92
N GLN A 225 -1.20 7.24 -18.69
CA GLN A 225 -1.26 8.51 -17.97
C GLN A 225 0.14 9.07 -17.60
N LEU A 226 1.12 8.19 -17.36
CA LEU A 226 2.48 8.57 -16.98
C LEU A 226 3.44 8.70 -18.17
N LYS A 227 3.02 8.38 -19.39
CA LYS A 227 3.88 8.34 -20.59
C LYS A 227 4.72 9.61 -20.80
N GLU A 228 4.11 10.77 -20.60
CA GLU A 228 4.76 12.07 -20.82
C GLU A 228 5.62 12.53 -19.63
N THR A 229 5.60 11.81 -18.52
CA THR A 229 6.36 12.19 -17.32
C THR A 229 7.78 11.65 -17.31
N GLY A 230 8.14 10.76 -18.23
CA GLY A 230 9.45 10.10 -18.27
C GLY A 230 9.67 9.07 -17.16
N ILE A 231 8.59 8.67 -16.46
CA ILE A 231 8.62 7.66 -15.39
C ILE A 231 8.54 6.26 -16.00
N GLU A 232 9.50 5.41 -15.67
CA GLU A 232 9.49 3.99 -16.01
C GLU A 232 8.57 3.23 -15.04
N VAL A 233 7.53 2.57 -15.55
CA VAL A 233 6.57 1.80 -14.74
C VAL A 233 6.87 0.33 -14.84
N THR A 234 7.20 -0.31 -13.71
CA THR A 234 7.53 -1.73 -13.59
C THR A 234 6.49 -2.45 -12.73
N VAL A 235 6.00 -3.59 -13.20
CA VAL A 235 5.32 -4.60 -12.40
C VAL A 235 6.30 -5.74 -12.20
N PRO A 236 6.68 -6.11 -10.98
CA PRO A 236 7.64 -7.18 -10.74
C PRO A 236 7.00 -8.55 -10.98
N ASP A 237 7.76 -9.62 -10.77
CA ASP A 237 7.25 -10.97 -10.84
C ASP A 237 6.14 -11.25 -9.80
N LYS A 238 5.38 -12.31 -10.03
CA LYS A 238 4.25 -12.69 -9.16
C LYS A 238 4.69 -12.98 -7.71
N GLN A 239 5.92 -13.41 -7.50
CA GLN A 239 6.41 -13.70 -6.15
C GLN A 239 6.58 -12.40 -5.37
N LEU A 240 7.22 -11.40 -5.96
CA LEU A 240 7.37 -10.12 -5.28
C LEU A 240 6.03 -9.39 -5.10
N VAL A 241 5.11 -9.44 -6.09
CA VAL A 241 3.76 -8.89 -5.92
C VAL A 241 3.03 -9.53 -4.75
N ASN A 242 3.06 -10.86 -4.62
CA ASN A 242 2.31 -11.58 -3.58
C ASN A 242 2.96 -11.53 -2.20
N TYR A 243 4.30 -11.46 -2.13
CA TYR A 243 5.05 -11.65 -0.89
C TYR A 243 5.89 -10.45 -0.47
N LYS A 244 5.78 -9.30 -1.16
CA LYS A 244 6.51 -8.06 -0.78
C LYS A 244 6.32 -7.71 0.69
N GLU A 245 5.08 -7.77 1.18
CA GLU A 245 4.79 -7.45 2.57
C GLU A 245 5.44 -8.46 3.54
N ALA A 246 5.33 -9.75 3.26
CA ALA A 246 5.96 -10.79 4.07
C ALA A 246 7.51 -10.66 4.07
N LEU A 247 8.10 -10.34 2.93
CA LEU A 247 9.55 -10.07 2.82
C LEU A 247 9.95 -8.88 3.69
N ILE A 248 9.18 -7.80 3.65
CA ILE A 248 9.45 -6.60 4.45
C ILE A 248 9.23 -6.86 5.94
N MET A 249 8.21 -7.63 6.33
CA MET A 249 8.04 -8.03 7.73
C MET A 249 9.22 -8.86 8.22
N ALA A 250 9.74 -9.79 7.42
CA ALA A 250 10.94 -10.54 7.74
C ALA A 250 12.16 -9.62 7.94
N LEU A 251 12.37 -8.62 7.05
CA LEU A 251 13.41 -7.61 7.22
C LEU A 251 13.24 -6.83 8.52
N ILE A 252 12.02 -6.37 8.85
CA ILE A 252 11.73 -5.64 10.09
C ILE A 252 12.12 -6.49 11.31
N GLY A 253 11.84 -7.80 11.28
CA GLY A 253 12.26 -8.74 12.31
C GLY A 253 13.77 -8.83 12.44
N VAL A 254 14.50 -8.91 11.33
CA VAL A 254 15.97 -8.95 11.31
C VAL A 254 16.56 -7.64 11.84
N LEU A 255 16.04 -6.48 11.43
CA LEU A 255 16.47 -5.19 11.94
C LEU A 255 16.21 -5.07 13.45
N ARG A 256 15.06 -5.56 13.93
CA ARG A 256 14.78 -5.62 15.38
C ARG A 256 15.78 -6.49 16.14
N TRP A 257 16.10 -7.66 15.57
CA TRP A 257 17.09 -8.58 16.15
C TRP A 257 18.49 -7.94 16.26
N ARG A 258 18.84 -7.12 15.26
CA ARG A 258 20.13 -6.40 15.20
C ARG A 258 20.14 -5.09 15.96
N GLU A 259 19.01 -4.71 16.59
CA GLU A 259 18.83 -3.43 17.29
C GLU A 259 19.02 -2.21 16.37
N GLU A 260 18.65 -2.36 15.11
CA GLU A 260 18.63 -1.30 14.11
C GLU A 260 17.21 -0.74 13.94
N TYR A 261 17.08 0.57 13.63
CA TYR A 261 15.75 1.16 13.42
C TYR A 261 15.04 0.51 12.22
N ASN A 262 13.76 0.22 12.41
CA ASN A 262 12.94 -0.49 11.45
C ASN A 262 11.62 0.21 11.11
N VAL A 263 11.40 1.42 11.66
CA VAL A 263 10.27 2.30 11.32
C VAL A 263 10.78 3.73 11.12
N LEU A 264 10.31 4.36 10.04
CA LEU A 264 10.70 5.71 9.61
C LEU A 264 9.73 6.75 10.15
N SER A 265 10.21 7.62 11.04
CA SER A 265 9.41 8.72 11.60
C SER A 265 8.92 9.73 10.55
N SER A 266 9.67 9.90 9.45
CA SER A 266 9.27 10.79 8.35
C SER A 266 7.97 10.32 7.65
N VAL A 267 7.60 9.06 7.82
CA VAL A 267 6.40 8.45 7.25
C VAL A 267 5.26 8.40 8.27
N THR A 268 5.58 7.98 9.50
CA THR A 268 4.56 7.76 10.55
C THR A 268 4.23 9.00 11.35
N GLY A 269 5.07 10.04 11.28
CA GLY A 269 4.95 11.25 12.09
C GLY A 269 5.40 11.08 13.53
N ALA A 270 6.10 9.98 13.89
CA ALA A 270 6.69 9.80 15.21
C ALA A 270 7.80 10.82 15.48
N ALA A 271 8.11 11.06 16.75
CA ALA A 271 9.16 12.00 17.17
C ALA A 271 10.56 11.62 16.66
N ARG A 272 10.79 10.34 16.36
CA ARG A 272 12.06 9.79 15.86
C ARG A 272 11.88 8.42 15.20
N ASN A 273 12.86 8.00 14.42
CA ASN A 273 12.94 6.60 13.97
C ASN A 273 13.03 5.67 15.18
N SER A 274 12.42 4.50 15.07
CA SER A 274 12.30 3.59 16.21
C SER A 274 12.62 2.14 15.84
N ILE A 275 13.01 1.37 16.87
CA ILE A 275 13.27 -0.06 16.80
C ILE A 275 12.04 -0.77 17.36
N ASN A 276 11.06 -1.01 16.49
CA ASN A 276 9.79 -1.63 16.87
C ASN A 276 9.89 -3.15 16.96
N GLY A 277 9.03 -3.72 17.77
CA GLY A 277 8.82 -5.15 17.93
C GLY A 277 9.21 -5.67 19.32
N ALA A 278 8.30 -6.43 19.90
CA ALA A 278 8.59 -7.27 21.06
C ALA A 278 9.34 -8.53 20.61
N LEU A 279 10.35 -8.95 21.36
CA LEU A 279 11.12 -10.16 21.11
C LEU A 279 10.76 -11.24 22.12
N TRP A 280 10.36 -12.39 21.65
CA TRP A 280 10.02 -13.58 22.43
C TRP A 280 10.99 -14.70 22.07
N LEU A 281 11.68 -15.25 23.07
CA LEU A 281 12.60 -16.38 22.88
C LEU A 281 11.83 -17.67 23.08
N GLY A 282 11.77 -18.54 22.05
CA GLY A 282 11.03 -19.81 22.11
C GLY A 282 11.85 -21.01 22.57
N GLY A 283 13.18 -20.91 22.60
CA GLY A 283 14.09 -21.97 23.03
C GLY A 283 14.43 -21.92 24.51
N GLU A 284 15.03 -23.01 25.03
CA GLU A 284 15.67 -23.00 26.33
C GLU A 284 16.91 -22.06 26.32
N ALA A 285 17.15 -21.39 27.45
CA ALA A 285 18.25 -20.44 27.61
C ALA A 285 19.61 -21.17 27.79
#